data_4cf04cee72bce93fe0f2eb0059b5d009
#
_entry.id   4cf04cee72bce93fe0f2eb0059b5d009
#
_cell.length_a   1.000
_cell.length_b   1.000
_cell.length_c   1.000
_cell.angle_alpha   90.00
_cell.angle_beta   90.00
_cell.angle_gamma   90.00
#
_symmetry.space_group_name_H-M   'P 1'
#
loop_
_entity.id
_entity.type
_entity.pdbx_description
1 polymer ?
#
loop_
_entity_poly.entity_id
_entity_poly.type
_entity_poly.pdbx_seq_one_letter_code
_entity_poly.pdbx_strand_id
1 'polypeptide(L)'
;FTSFTTLSGALGEAPILDTDLKPQESLGGLTIRQPSFTQSGVFTSREGHILTAAQDFSGCGNLKLQDGLPLRIAAQNAKLAVLVPKQGAAPPSIGQFETQRPYAPQYVALGGYSYGGKLGAPTITMGKLQALTDLTGRAGVARLELDSLPGDIGGPIYDQYVSVTGILLPPPPQRSRQLPANVQFMANWPLISEALIAANAAASTKTETVKLKPVDLANLAQKTVALISCWP
;
A
#
# COMPACT_ATOMS: atom_id res chain seq x y z
N PHE A 1 72.89 -27.36 -16.41
CA PHE A 1 72.50 -26.01 -15.93
C PHE A 1 71.36 -25.55 -16.84
N THR A 2 70.13 -25.62 -16.36
CA THR A 2 68.93 -25.18 -17.07
C THR A 2 68.44 -23.87 -16.45
N SER A 3 68.49 -22.81 -17.26
CA SER A 3 68.02 -21.47 -16.85
C SER A 3 66.49 -21.43 -16.84
N PHE A 4 65.92 -21.01 -15.72
CA PHE A 4 64.50 -20.66 -15.61
C PHE A 4 64.31 -19.21 -15.99
N THR A 5 63.53 -18.97 -17.04
CA THR A 5 63.07 -17.63 -17.42
C THR A 5 61.79 -17.31 -16.65
N THR A 6 61.80 -16.28 -15.80
CA THR A 6 60.64 -15.77 -15.09
C THR A 6 59.79 -14.94 -16.07
N LEU A 7 58.58 -15.40 -16.35
CA LEU A 7 57.54 -14.59 -17.01
C LEU A 7 56.95 -13.63 -15.97
N SER A 8 57.27 -12.35 -16.04
CA SER A 8 56.59 -11.27 -15.36
C SER A 8 55.34 -10.91 -16.16
N GLY A 9 54.21 -11.48 -15.80
CA GLY A 9 52.92 -11.06 -16.31
C GLY A 9 52.46 -9.79 -15.55
N ALA A 10 52.28 -8.69 -16.27
CA ALA A 10 51.63 -7.51 -15.74
C ALA A 10 50.19 -7.89 -15.35
N LEU A 11 49.87 -7.78 -14.05
CA LEU A 11 48.50 -7.83 -13.55
C LEU A 11 47.84 -6.53 -14.03
N GLY A 12 46.96 -6.66 -15.04
CA GLY A 12 46.07 -5.60 -15.45
C GLY A 12 45.21 -5.16 -14.27
N GLU A 13 45.18 -3.88 -14.06
CA GLU A 13 44.30 -3.23 -13.09
C GLU A 13 42.86 -3.71 -13.32
N ALA A 14 42.25 -4.29 -12.29
CA ALA A 14 40.83 -4.63 -12.34
C ALA A 14 40.01 -3.35 -12.54
N PRO A 15 39.00 -3.35 -13.41
CA PRO A 15 38.16 -2.17 -13.59
C PRO A 15 37.51 -1.82 -12.26
N ILE A 16 37.68 -0.57 -11.83
CA ILE A 16 37.01 0.00 -10.67
C ILE A 16 35.51 -0.07 -10.97
N LEU A 17 34.79 -0.95 -10.26
CA LEU A 17 33.32 -0.97 -10.27
C LEU A 17 32.85 0.38 -9.74
N ASP A 18 32.22 1.16 -10.61
CA ASP A 18 31.56 2.39 -10.26
C ASP A 18 30.41 2.11 -9.29
N THR A 19 30.60 2.41 -8.01
CA THR A 19 29.66 2.12 -6.92
C THR A 19 28.46 3.08 -6.89
N ASP A 20 28.37 4.02 -7.83
CA ASP A 20 27.26 4.98 -7.93
C ASP A 20 26.14 4.55 -8.89
N LEU A 21 26.20 3.34 -9.43
CA LEU A 21 25.08 2.79 -10.17
C LEU A 21 23.94 2.47 -9.18
N LYS A 22 22.91 3.35 -9.15
CA LYS A 22 21.58 2.98 -8.66
C LYS A 22 21.26 1.60 -9.25
N PRO A 23 20.70 0.64 -8.46
CA PRO A 23 20.44 -0.69 -8.95
C PRO A 23 19.37 -0.70 -10.05
N GLN A 24 19.76 -0.34 -11.24
CA GLN A 24 19.12 -0.75 -12.47
C GLN A 24 19.81 -2.06 -12.84
N GLU A 25 19.29 -3.16 -12.32
CA GLU A 25 19.79 -4.46 -12.65
C GLU A 25 19.63 -4.70 -14.14
N SER A 26 20.71 -4.55 -14.87
CA SER A 26 20.83 -4.95 -16.26
C SER A 26 21.24 -6.42 -16.30
N LEU A 27 20.28 -7.31 -16.34
CA LEU A 27 20.50 -8.73 -16.65
C LEU A 27 20.58 -8.88 -18.18
N GLY A 28 21.78 -9.12 -18.71
CA GLY A 28 21.98 -9.48 -20.11
C GLY A 28 21.56 -8.41 -21.14
N GLY A 29 21.72 -7.11 -20.82
CA GLY A 29 21.35 -6.02 -21.74
C GLY A 29 19.87 -5.66 -21.73
N LEU A 30 19.05 -6.29 -20.91
CA LEU A 30 17.65 -5.93 -20.72
C LEU A 30 17.52 -4.95 -19.56
N THR A 31 17.01 -3.76 -19.84
CA THR A 31 16.66 -2.79 -18.80
C THR A 31 15.37 -3.23 -18.11
N ILE A 32 15.46 -3.78 -16.90
CA ILE A 32 14.28 -4.12 -16.10
C ILE A 32 13.69 -2.80 -15.58
N ARG A 33 12.55 -2.40 -16.12
CA ARG A 33 11.80 -1.26 -15.59
C ARG A 33 11.15 -1.65 -14.27
N GLN A 34 11.38 -0.85 -13.24
CA GLN A 34 10.72 -1.00 -11.95
C GLN A 34 9.77 0.18 -11.71
N PRO A 35 8.66 -0.02 -10.98
CA PRO A 35 7.81 1.09 -10.58
C PRO A 35 8.58 2.02 -9.62
N SER A 36 8.32 3.31 -9.72
CA SER A 36 8.88 4.33 -8.80
C SER A 36 8.46 4.06 -7.35
N PHE A 37 7.22 3.61 -7.17
CA PHE A 37 6.71 3.09 -5.91
C PHE A 37 5.52 2.15 -6.16
N THR A 38 5.21 1.36 -5.13
CA THR A 38 3.99 0.56 -5.05
C THR A 38 3.27 0.88 -3.76
N GLN A 39 1.95 0.78 -3.77
CA GLN A 39 1.12 0.92 -2.59
C GLN A 39 -0.12 0.04 -2.69
N SER A 40 -0.80 -0.15 -1.57
CA SER A 40 -2.04 -0.90 -1.48
C SER A 40 -3.26 -0.01 -1.64
N GLY A 41 -4.40 -0.62 -1.92
CA GLY A 41 -5.70 0.00 -1.92
C GLY A 41 -6.78 -1.03 -1.69
N VAL A 42 -8.03 -0.60 -1.60
CA VAL A 42 -9.18 -1.49 -1.47
C VAL A 42 -10.19 -1.20 -2.57
N PHE A 43 -10.68 -2.23 -3.24
CA PHE A 43 -11.81 -2.09 -4.17
C PHE A 43 -13.08 -1.71 -3.42
N THR A 44 -13.74 -0.64 -3.85
CA THR A 44 -14.93 -0.08 -3.18
C THR A 44 -16.21 -0.34 -3.95
N SER A 45 -16.11 -0.57 -5.26
CA SER A 45 -17.26 -0.79 -6.12
C SER A 45 -17.00 -1.87 -7.16
N ARG A 46 -18.07 -2.40 -7.75
CA ARG A 46 -18.00 -3.42 -8.83
C ARG A 46 -17.47 -2.84 -10.15
N GLU A 47 -17.50 -1.54 -10.31
CA GLU A 47 -16.91 -0.80 -11.43
C GLU A 47 -15.38 -0.66 -11.31
N GLY A 48 -14.81 -1.16 -10.22
CA GLY A 48 -13.37 -1.18 -9.98
C GLY A 48 -12.79 0.09 -9.36
N HIS A 49 -13.61 0.93 -8.69
CA HIS A 49 -13.07 2.02 -7.90
C HIS A 49 -12.19 1.48 -6.78
N ILE A 50 -11.03 2.10 -6.59
CA ILE A 50 -10.03 1.71 -5.59
C ILE A 50 -9.77 2.90 -4.70
N LEU A 51 -10.02 2.73 -3.40
CA LEU A 51 -9.66 3.71 -2.38
C LEU A 51 -8.26 3.41 -1.85
N THR A 52 -7.42 4.42 -1.76
CA THR A 52 -6.04 4.32 -1.28
C THR A 52 -5.62 5.61 -0.55
N ALA A 53 -4.45 5.62 0.07
CA ALA A 53 -3.86 6.84 0.61
C ALA A 53 -3.42 7.78 -0.51
N ALA A 54 -3.55 9.07 -0.30
CA ALA A 54 -3.04 10.06 -1.22
C ALA A 54 -1.49 10.04 -1.23
N GLN A 55 -0.94 10.06 -2.42
CA GLN A 55 0.49 10.18 -2.71
C GLN A 55 0.69 11.26 -3.77
N ASP A 56 1.93 11.66 -3.97
CA ASP A 56 2.27 12.47 -5.14
C ASP A 56 2.35 11.56 -6.37
N PHE A 57 1.27 11.57 -7.15
CA PHE A 57 1.19 10.83 -8.40
C PHE A 57 1.69 11.63 -9.62
N SER A 58 2.17 12.87 -9.45
CA SER A 58 2.59 13.73 -10.56
C SER A 58 3.79 13.19 -11.33
N GLY A 59 4.67 12.45 -10.64
CA GLY A 59 5.80 11.75 -11.26
C GLY A 59 5.46 10.42 -11.94
N CYS A 60 4.18 10.00 -11.90
CA CYS A 60 3.74 8.76 -12.52
C CYS A 60 3.34 9.00 -13.97
N GLY A 61 4.15 8.56 -14.93
CA GLY A 61 3.72 8.50 -16.34
C GLY A 61 2.53 7.55 -16.51
N ASN A 62 2.51 6.45 -15.75
CA ASN A 62 1.41 5.49 -15.73
C ASN A 62 1.15 4.93 -14.33
N LEU A 63 -0.10 5.02 -13.89
CA LEU A 63 -0.59 4.24 -12.73
C LEU A 63 -1.17 2.94 -13.24
N LYS A 64 -0.81 1.82 -12.63
CA LYS A 64 -1.28 0.49 -13.03
C LYS A 64 -1.72 -0.33 -11.83
N LEU A 65 -2.74 -1.15 -12.06
CA LEU A 65 -3.13 -2.24 -11.18
C LEU A 65 -2.16 -3.43 -11.35
N GLN A 66 -2.19 -4.39 -10.45
CA GLN A 66 -1.31 -5.58 -10.44
C GLN A 66 -1.31 -6.40 -11.73
N ASP A 67 -2.41 -6.42 -12.47
CA ASP A 67 -2.57 -7.08 -13.76
C ASP A 67 -2.13 -6.23 -14.97
N GLY A 68 -1.57 -5.04 -14.70
CA GLY A 68 -1.12 -4.10 -15.72
C GLY A 68 -2.19 -3.14 -16.23
N LEU A 69 -3.45 -3.25 -15.79
CA LEU A 69 -4.52 -2.35 -16.17
C LEU A 69 -4.20 -0.90 -15.78
N PRO A 70 -4.29 0.04 -16.74
CA PRO A 70 -4.02 1.44 -16.45
C PRO A 70 -5.13 2.05 -15.59
N LEU A 71 -4.71 2.83 -14.60
CA LEU A 71 -5.58 3.56 -13.68
C LEU A 71 -5.57 5.05 -13.99
N ARG A 72 -6.64 5.75 -13.60
CA ARG A 72 -6.69 7.21 -13.51
C ARG A 72 -7.18 7.62 -12.12
N ILE A 73 -6.83 8.82 -11.71
CA ILE A 73 -7.34 9.43 -10.47
C ILE A 73 -8.77 9.91 -10.77
N ALA A 74 -9.75 9.42 -10.00
CA ALA A 74 -11.12 9.90 -10.04
C ALA A 74 -11.31 11.10 -9.11
N ALA A 75 -10.75 11.04 -7.90
CA ALA A 75 -10.69 12.13 -6.95
C ALA A 75 -9.47 11.97 -6.02
N GLN A 76 -8.95 13.06 -5.52
CA GLN A 76 -7.87 13.07 -4.53
C GLN A 76 -8.00 14.29 -3.62
N ASN A 77 -7.79 14.08 -2.34
CA ASN A 77 -7.62 15.13 -1.34
C ASN A 77 -6.27 14.96 -0.62
N ALA A 78 -6.04 15.69 0.45
CA ALA A 78 -4.77 15.66 1.18
C ALA A 78 -4.45 14.31 1.87
N LYS A 79 -5.41 13.41 2.01
CA LYS A 79 -5.27 12.15 2.77
C LYS A 79 -5.56 10.91 1.93
N LEU A 80 -6.52 10.97 1.04
CA LEU A 80 -7.04 9.84 0.30
C LEU A 80 -7.12 10.14 -1.20
N ALA A 81 -7.01 9.10 -2.00
CA ALA A 81 -7.24 9.12 -3.43
C ALA A 81 -8.19 7.97 -3.81
N VAL A 82 -9.06 8.25 -4.76
CA VAL A 82 -9.89 7.24 -5.41
C VAL A 82 -9.40 7.09 -6.85
N LEU A 83 -8.97 5.89 -7.18
CA LEU A 83 -8.51 5.52 -8.51
C LEU A 83 -9.57 4.67 -9.20
N VAL A 84 -9.58 4.71 -10.53
CA VAL A 84 -10.48 3.87 -11.33
C VAL A 84 -9.75 3.37 -12.57
N PRO A 85 -9.98 2.12 -12.99
CA PRO A 85 -9.44 1.60 -14.23
C PRO A 85 -9.90 2.45 -15.43
N LYS A 86 -8.99 2.71 -16.38
CA LYS A 86 -9.34 3.42 -17.63
C LYS A 86 -10.30 2.61 -18.51
N GLN A 87 -10.26 1.30 -18.38
CA GLN A 87 -11.20 0.36 -18.98
C GLN A 87 -11.85 -0.42 -17.85
N GLY A 88 -13.15 -0.68 -17.93
CA GLY A 88 -13.89 -1.34 -16.86
C GLY A 88 -13.24 -2.66 -16.44
N ALA A 89 -13.04 -2.82 -15.15
CA ALA A 89 -12.57 -4.06 -14.54
C ALA A 89 -13.43 -4.37 -13.32
N ALA A 90 -14.07 -5.53 -13.34
CA ALA A 90 -14.83 -6.00 -12.19
C ALA A 90 -13.89 -6.72 -11.23
N PRO A 91 -13.69 -6.21 -10.01
CA PRO A 91 -12.88 -6.89 -9.01
C PRO A 91 -13.57 -8.20 -8.54
N PRO A 92 -12.81 -9.20 -8.08
CA PRO A 92 -13.37 -10.44 -7.56
C PRO A 92 -14.29 -10.22 -6.34
N SER A 93 -13.99 -9.21 -5.54
CA SER A 93 -14.80 -8.77 -4.40
C SER A 93 -14.53 -7.31 -4.08
N ILE A 94 -15.40 -6.70 -3.28
CA ILE A 94 -15.27 -5.31 -2.82
C ILE A 94 -15.19 -5.26 -1.30
N GLY A 95 -14.47 -4.28 -0.78
CA GLY A 95 -14.42 -4.00 0.66
C GLY A 95 -15.79 -3.53 1.16
N GLN A 96 -16.16 -4.03 2.32
CA GLN A 96 -17.37 -3.61 3.03
C GLN A 96 -17.00 -2.70 4.16
N PHE A 97 -17.57 -1.51 4.23
CA PHE A 97 -17.15 -0.47 5.15
C PHE A 97 -18.01 -0.47 6.42
N GLU A 98 -17.33 -0.33 7.57
CA GLU A 98 -17.97 0.01 8.83
C GLU A 98 -18.27 1.51 8.84
N THR A 99 -19.54 1.85 8.92
CA THR A 99 -20.00 3.26 8.93
C THR A 99 -20.26 3.80 10.31
N GLN A 100 -20.38 2.91 11.30
CA GLN A 100 -20.50 3.30 12.69
C GLN A 100 -19.11 3.68 13.24
N ARG A 101 -19.11 4.43 14.33
CA ARG A 101 -17.86 4.81 14.96
C ARG A 101 -17.19 3.59 15.59
N PRO A 102 -16.01 3.16 15.14
CA PRO A 102 -15.29 2.08 15.79
C PRO A 102 -15.02 2.45 17.25
N TYR A 103 -14.88 1.45 18.11
CA TYR A 103 -14.42 1.68 19.49
C TYR A 103 -12.90 1.46 19.59
N ALA A 104 -12.27 2.11 20.56
CA ALA A 104 -10.86 1.91 20.86
C ALA A 104 -10.69 1.72 22.39
N PRO A 105 -9.77 0.81 22.81
CA PRO A 105 -8.91 -0.03 21.98
C PRO A 105 -9.62 -1.26 21.42
N GLN A 106 -9.24 -1.69 20.19
CA GLN A 106 -9.68 -2.97 19.61
C GLN A 106 -8.59 -3.58 18.74
N TYR A 107 -8.64 -4.92 18.55
CA TYR A 107 -7.78 -5.59 17.58
C TYR A 107 -8.26 -5.30 16.16
N VAL A 108 -7.31 -5.07 15.28
CA VAL A 108 -7.52 -4.82 13.86
C VAL A 108 -6.49 -5.58 13.04
N ALA A 109 -6.73 -5.68 11.75
CA ALA A 109 -5.80 -6.29 10.81
C ALA A 109 -5.62 -5.39 9.58
N LEU A 110 -4.40 -5.16 9.18
CA LEU A 110 -4.03 -4.48 7.95
C LEU A 110 -3.89 -5.49 6.83
N GLY A 111 -4.58 -5.26 5.72
CA GLY A 111 -4.37 -5.99 4.48
C GLY A 111 -3.53 -5.15 3.52
N GLY A 112 -2.39 -5.69 3.03
CA GLY A 112 -1.53 -4.91 2.17
C GLY A 112 -0.51 -5.73 1.39
N TYR A 113 0.05 -5.14 0.35
CA TYR A 113 1.15 -5.70 -0.43
C TYR A 113 2.49 -5.25 0.14
N SER A 114 2.80 -5.66 1.38
CA SER A 114 3.97 -5.26 2.18
C SER A 114 5.28 -5.29 1.38
N TYR A 115 5.43 -6.25 0.48
CA TYR A 115 6.62 -6.46 -0.33
C TYR A 115 6.45 -5.98 -1.78
N GLY A 116 5.52 -5.05 -2.03
CA GLY A 116 5.34 -4.45 -3.36
C GLY A 116 4.93 -5.44 -4.45
N GLY A 117 4.16 -6.46 -4.09
CA GLY A 117 3.70 -7.50 -5.02
C GLY A 117 4.68 -8.66 -5.25
N LYS A 118 5.89 -8.65 -4.66
CA LYS A 118 6.89 -9.73 -4.82
C LYS A 118 6.38 -11.10 -4.33
N LEU A 119 5.47 -11.12 -3.37
CA LEU A 119 4.85 -12.36 -2.87
C LEU A 119 3.65 -12.81 -3.70
N GLY A 120 3.24 -12.04 -4.71
CA GLY A 120 2.09 -12.35 -5.57
C GLY A 120 0.72 -12.22 -4.89
N ALA A 121 0.65 -11.99 -3.57
CA ALA A 121 -0.57 -11.87 -2.79
C ALA A 121 -0.39 -10.83 -1.67
N PRO A 122 -1.50 -10.19 -1.20
CA PRO A 122 -1.45 -9.33 -0.04
C PRO A 122 -1.18 -10.13 1.23
N THR A 123 -0.52 -9.50 2.19
CA THR A 123 -0.27 -10.02 3.54
C THR A 123 -1.27 -9.44 4.53
N ILE A 124 -1.41 -10.11 5.68
CA ILE A 124 -2.22 -9.65 6.80
C ILE A 124 -1.30 -9.37 7.99
N THR A 125 -1.31 -8.15 8.47
CA THR A 125 -0.58 -7.73 9.66
C THR A 125 -1.55 -7.40 10.78
N MET A 126 -1.42 -8.11 11.90
CA MET A 126 -2.28 -7.88 13.07
C MET A 126 -1.79 -6.69 13.88
N GLY A 127 -2.73 -5.94 14.44
CA GLY A 127 -2.43 -4.78 15.26
C GLY A 127 -3.59 -4.35 16.15
N LYS A 128 -3.50 -3.13 16.67
CA LYS A 128 -4.52 -2.54 17.54
C LYS A 128 -4.88 -1.13 17.10
N LEU A 129 -6.14 -0.80 17.09
CA LEU A 129 -6.65 0.55 17.07
C LEU A 129 -6.56 1.13 18.49
N GLN A 130 -5.67 2.10 18.71
CA GLN A 130 -5.36 2.63 20.04
C GLN A 130 -6.21 3.84 20.40
N ALA A 131 -6.52 4.70 19.42
CA ALA A 131 -7.30 5.89 19.62
C ALA A 131 -8.05 6.31 18.35
N LEU A 132 -9.19 6.97 18.50
CA LEU A 132 -10.04 7.45 17.40
C LEU A 132 -9.66 8.85 16.90
N THR A 133 -8.55 9.39 17.42
CA THR A 133 -8.03 10.71 17.07
C THR A 133 -6.54 10.64 16.77
N ASP A 134 -6.02 11.63 16.07
CA ASP A 134 -4.59 11.83 15.87
C ASP A 134 -3.88 12.25 17.16
N LEU A 135 -2.59 12.53 17.08
CA LEU A 135 -1.77 12.97 18.23
C LEU A 135 -2.16 14.34 18.77
N THR A 136 -2.94 15.11 18.02
CA THR A 136 -3.43 16.44 18.42
C THR A 136 -4.89 16.43 18.86
N GLY A 137 -5.51 15.24 18.95
CA GLY A 137 -6.90 15.08 19.36
C GLY A 137 -7.92 15.31 18.24
N ARG A 138 -7.50 15.52 16.98
CA ARG A 138 -8.40 15.75 15.85
C ARG A 138 -9.03 14.43 15.39
N ALA A 139 -10.33 14.49 15.13
CA ALA A 139 -11.09 13.39 14.54
C ALA A 139 -10.78 13.22 13.03
N GLY A 140 -11.22 12.12 12.46
CA GLY A 140 -11.01 11.80 11.04
C GLY A 140 -9.77 10.94 10.79
N VAL A 141 -8.74 11.09 11.64
CA VAL A 141 -7.54 10.25 11.63
C VAL A 141 -7.44 9.52 12.97
N ALA A 142 -7.34 8.21 12.93
CA ALA A 142 -7.21 7.36 14.12
C ALA A 142 -5.78 6.82 14.23
N ARG A 143 -5.37 6.48 15.45
CA ARG A 143 -4.02 5.97 15.76
C ARG A 143 -4.03 4.46 15.92
N LEU A 144 -3.08 3.84 15.24
CA LEU A 144 -2.84 2.40 15.27
C LEU A 144 -1.52 2.05 15.97
N GLU A 145 -1.45 0.83 16.46
CA GLU A 145 -0.22 0.16 16.86
C GLU A 145 -0.09 -1.12 16.04
N LEU A 146 0.74 -1.08 15.00
CA LEU A 146 1.05 -2.21 14.12
C LEU A 146 2.34 -1.93 13.34
N ASP A 147 3.01 -2.98 12.91
CA ASP A 147 4.14 -2.87 12.01
C ASP A 147 3.63 -2.81 10.57
N SER A 148 4.12 -1.84 9.79
CA SER A 148 3.79 -1.71 8.37
C SER A 148 5.03 -1.47 7.54
N LEU A 149 4.99 -1.90 6.30
CA LEU A 149 6.01 -1.64 5.28
C LEU A 149 5.48 -0.62 4.25
N PRO A 150 6.36 0.02 3.47
CA PRO A 150 5.94 1.04 2.51
C PRO A 150 4.85 0.59 1.53
N GLY A 151 4.87 -0.68 1.10
CA GLY A 151 3.86 -1.25 0.22
C GLY A 151 2.47 -1.40 0.84
N ASP A 152 2.34 -1.34 2.16
CA ASP A 152 1.06 -1.44 2.88
C ASP A 152 0.29 -0.12 2.89
N ILE A 153 0.94 1.00 2.63
CA ILE A 153 0.30 2.32 2.60
C ILE A 153 -0.90 2.30 1.67
N GLY A 154 -2.03 2.83 2.13
CA GLY A 154 -3.30 2.80 1.41
C GLY A 154 -4.10 1.51 1.57
N GLY A 155 -3.54 0.50 2.23
CA GLY A 155 -4.22 -0.76 2.52
C GLY A 155 -5.36 -0.60 3.52
N PRO A 156 -6.42 -1.45 3.41
CA PRO A 156 -7.55 -1.44 4.32
C PRO A 156 -7.17 -1.97 5.71
N ILE A 157 -7.72 -1.32 6.72
CA ILE A 157 -7.73 -1.80 8.10
C ILE A 157 -9.07 -2.46 8.37
N TYR A 158 -9.04 -3.73 8.71
CA TYR A 158 -10.21 -4.55 9.01
C TYR A 158 -10.42 -4.68 10.51
N ASP A 159 -11.66 -4.68 10.93
CA ASP A 159 -12.07 -5.07 12.29
C ASP A 159 -12.21 -6.58 12.43
N GLN A 160 -12.66 -7.03 13.59
CA GLN A 160 -12.93 -8.46 13.89
C GLN A 160 -14.11 -9.06 13.10
N TYR A 161 -14.92 -8.23 12.45
CA TYR A 161 -16.05 -8.63 11.60
C TYR A 161 -15.71 -8.53 10.10
N VAL A 162 -14.41 -8.20 9.82
CA VAL A 162 -13.87 -8.05 8.45
C VAL A 162 -14.51 -6.89 7.68
N SER A 163 -15.00 -5.90 8.41
CA SER A 163 -15.37 -4.62 7.82
C SER A 163 -14.17 -3.70 7.75
N VAL A 164 -14.07 -2.92 6.69
CA VAL A 164 -13.04 -1.90 6.53
C VAL A 164 -13.37 -0.71 7.45
N THR A 165 -12.59 -0.52 8.51
CA THR A 165 -12.75 0.57 9.48
C THR A 165 -11.90 1.78 9.14
N GLY A 166 -10.90 1.61 8.27
CA GLY A 166 -9.99 2.68 7.88
C GLY A 166 -9.06 2.30 6.75
N ILE A 167 -8.31 3.30 6.28
CA ILE A 167 -7.25 3.17 5.27
C ILE A 167 -5.94 3.62 5.89
N LEU A 168 -4.90 2.80 5.80
CA LEU A 168 -3.57 3.12 6.32
C LEU A 168 -3.00 4.35 5.60
N LEU A 169 -2.62 5.35 6.37
CA LEU A 169 -2.01 6.57 5.87
C LEU A 169 -0.48 6.46 5.86
N PRO A 170 0.21 7.21 5.00
CA PRO A 170 1.66 7.34 5.09
C PRO A 170 2.04 7.94 6.46
N PRO A 171 3.24 7.61 6.97
CA PRO A 171 3.73 8.20 8.21
C PRO A 171 3.75 9.73 8.07
N PRO A 172 3.42 10.45 9.14
CA PRO A 172 3.47 11.91 9.10
C PRO A 172 4.92 12.37 8.85
N PRO A 173 5.12 13.51 8.18
CA PRO A 173 6.46 14.05 7.97
C PRO A 173 7.14 14.22 9.34
N GLN A 174 8.38 13.74 9.43
CA GLN A 174 9.16 13.81 10.66
C GLN A 174 9.39 15.26 11.04
N ARG A 175 8.83 15.64 12.18
CA ARG A 175 9.13 16.89 12.87
C ARG A 175 10.09 16.58 14.01
N SER A 176 10.35 17.51 14.89
CA SER A 176 11.36 17.45 15.96
C SER A 176 11.32 16.22 16.90
N ARG A 177 10.25 15.41 16.87
CA ARG A 177 10.12 14.19 17.68
C ARG A 177 9.82 12.99 16.78
N GLN A 178 10.68 11.98 16.82
CA GLN A 178 10.47 10.73 16.12
C GLN A 178 9.44 9.87 16.86
N LEU A 179 8.45 9.35 16.12
CA LEU A 179 7.49 8.39 16.65
C LEU A 179 8.06 6.97 16.63
N PRO A 180 7.65 6.09 17.56
CA PRO A 180 7.95 4.67 17.45
C PRO A 180 7.49 4.10 16.09
N ALA A 181 8.25 3.15 15.54
CA ALA A 181 7.98 2.61 14.21
C ALA A 181 6.62 1.92 14.08
N ASN A 182 6.10 1.37 15.17
CA ASN A 182 4.80 0.71 15.24
C ASN A 182 3.62 1.68 15.44
N VAL A 183 3.86 2.99 15.58
CA VAL A 183 2.78 4.00 15.65
C VAL A 183 2.41 4.41 14.24
N GLN A 184 1.22 3.99 13.82
CA GLN A 184 0.68 4.26 12.49
C GLN A 184 -0.63 5.04 12.59
N PHE A 185 -1.12 5.50 11.44
CA PHE A 185 -2.35 6.29 11.35
C PHE A 185 -3.25 5.74 10.24
N MET A 186 -4.56 5.83 10.45
CA MET A 186 -5.54 5.52 9.42
C MET A 186 -6.54 6.66 9.25
N ALA A 187 -7.02 6.86 8.03
CA ALA A 187 -8.23 7.63 7.76
C ALA A 187 -9.45 6.77 8.11
N ASN A 188 -10.39 7.31 8.87
CA ASN A 188 -11.63 6.63 9.25
C ASN A 188 -12.81 7.07 8.37
N TRP A 189 -14.01 6.51 8.63
CA TRP A 189 -15.19 6.66 7.78
C TRP A 189 -15.53 8.12 7.36
N PRO A 190 -15.49 9.16 8.18
CA PRO A 190 -15.76 10.52 7.73
C PRO A 190 -14.88 10.97 6.55
N LEU A 191 -13.57 10.71 6.60
CA LEU A 191 -12.66 11.05 5.49
C LEU A 191 -12.85 10.11 4.28
N ILE A 192 -13.14 8.83 4.53
CA ILE A 192 -13.41 7.85 3.49
C ILE A 192 -14.67 8.23 2.71
N SER A 193 -15.77 8.54 3.40
CA SER A 193 -17.04 8.92 2.77
C SER A 193 -16.91 10.18 1.93
N GLU A 194 -16.16 11.18 2.41
CA GLU A 194 -15.88 12.41 1.66
C GLU A 194 -15.15 12.11 0.35
N ALA A 195 -14.08 11.27 0.40
CA ALA A 195 -13.32 10.92 -0.78
C ALA A 195 -14.15 10.12 -1.80
N LEU A 196 -14.99 9.20 -1.34
CA LEU A 196 -15.86 8.40 -2.20
C LEU A 196 -16.95 9.25 -2.86
N ILE A 197 -17.57 10.18 -2.12
CA ILE A 197 -18.56 11.12 -2.67
C ILE A 197 -17.92 12.01 -3.75
N ALA A 198 -16.72 12.54 -3.49
CA ALA A 198 -16.01 13.36 -4.48
C ALA A 198 -15.66 12.60 -5.77
N ALA A 199 -15.53 11.28 -5.70
CA ALA A 199 -15.27 10.41 -6.85
C ALA A 199 -16.55 9.88 -7.52
N ASN A 200 -17.74 10.18 -7.03
CA ASN A 200 -19.00 9.52 -7.39
C ASN A 200 -18.92 7.99 -7.24
N ALA A 201 -18.14 7.50 -6.29
CA ALA A 201 -17.94 6.09 -6.02
C ALA A 201 -18.90 5.61 -4.93
N ALA A 202 -19.60 4.51 -5.19
CA ALA A 202 -20.42 3.87 -4.16
C ALA A 202 -19.54 3.13 -3.14
N ALA A 203 -19.92 3.17 -1.88
CA ALA A 203 -19.39 2.31 -0.85
C ALA A 203 -20.38 1.19 -0.52
N SER A 204 -19.90 -0.04 -0.45
CA SER A 204 -20.68 -1.12 0.14
C SER A 204 -20.51 -1.08 1.65
N THR A 205 -21.60 -0.95 2.37
CA THR A 205 -21.60 -0.92 3.83
C THR A 205 -22.13 -2.24 4.40
N LYS A 206 -21.58 -2.67 5.52
CA LYS A 206 -21.94 -3.92 6.17
C LYS A 206 -22.34 -3.66 7.62
N THR A 207 -23.38 -4.37 8.06
CA THR A 207 -23.83 -4.36 9.46
C THR A 207 -23.77 -5.78 10.04
N GLU A 208 -22.88 -6.62 9.56
CA GLU A 208 -22.75 -7.99 10.08
C GLU A 208 -21.92 -8.05 11.35
N THR A 209 -22.37 -8.90 12.28
CA THR A 209 -21.79 -9.09 13.61
C THR A 209 -21.09 -10.44 13.80
N VAL A 210 -20.88 -11.19 12.71
CA VAL A 210 -20.22 -12.50 12.79
C VAL A 210 -18.70 -12.32 12.68
N LYS A 211 -18.00 -12.72 13.73
CA LYS A 211 -16.52 -12.73 13.73
C LYS A 211 -16.00 -13.78 12.77
N LEU A 212 -15.10 -13.39 11.87
CA LEU A 212 -14.45 -14.31 10.96
C LEU A 212 -13.12 -14.82 11.53
N LYS A 213 -12.70 -15.99 11.03
CA LYS A 213 -11.40 -16.57 11.36
C LYS A 213 -10.28 -15.86 10.58
N PRO A 214 -9.03 -15.86 11.06
CA PRO A 214 -7.91 -15.24 10.34
C PRO A 214 -7.73 -15.75 8.89
N VAL A 215 -8.01 -17.02 8.64
CA VAL A 215 -7.93 -17.59 7.28
C VAL A 215 -8.96 -16.97 6.32
N ASP A 216 -10.16 -16.69 6.82
CA ASP A 216 -11.23 -16.08 6.03
C ASP A 216 -10.87 -14.63 5.68
N LEU A 217 -10.20 -13.92 6.62
CA LEU A 217 -9.68 -12.58 6.40
C LEU A 217 -8.61 -12.58 5.32
N ALA A 218 -7.65 -13.52 5.34
CA ALA A 218 -6.63 -13.63 4.30
C ALA A 218 -7.24 -13.90 2.92
N ASN A 219 -8.22 -14.78 2.84
CA ASN A 219 -8.95 -15.07 1.61
C ASN A 219 -9.75 -13.86 1.09
N LEU A 220 -10.33 -13.07 1.98
CA LEU A 220 -11.02 -11.84 1.61
C LEU A 220 -10.02 -10.78 1.11
N ALA A 221 -8.92 -10.59 1.81
CA ALA A 221 -7.89 -9.63 1.42
C ALA A 221 -7.36 -9.89 0.01
N GLN A 222 -7.13 -11.16 -0.36
CA GLN A 222 -6.72 -11.54 -1.72
C GLN A 222 -7.70 -11.08 -2.81
N LYS A 223 -8.97 -10.91 -2.47
CA LYS A 223 -10.03 -10.54 -3.42
C LYS A 223 -10.37 -9.06 -3.41
N THR A 224 -10.07 -8.36 -2.31
CA THR A 224 -10.49 -6.97 -2.09
C THR A 224 -9.33 -5.97 -2.09
N VAL A 225 -8.11 -6.42 -1.80
CA VAL A 225 -6.92 -5.54 -1.79
C VAL A 225 -6.33 -5.45 -3.18
N ALA A 226 -6.05 -4.22 -3.61
CA ALA A 226 -5.43 -3.90 -4.88
C ALA A 226 -3.96 -3.52 -4.68
N LEU A 227 -3.07 -3.98 -5.55
CA LEU A 227 -1.71 -3.44 -5.68
C LEU A 227 -1.71 -2.35 -6.75
N ILE A 228 -1.30 -1.16 -6.38
CA ILE A 228 -1.15 0.00 -7.25
C ILE A 228 0.32 0.24 -7.49
N SER A 229 0.74 0.39 -8.72
CA SER A 229 2.12 0.71 -9.11
C SER A 229 2.20 1.99 -9.91
N CYS A 230 3.16 2.84 -9.55
CA CYS A 230 3.50 4.08 -10.26
C CYS A 230 4.70 3.81 -11.16
N TRP A 231 4.56 4.05 -12.43
CA TRP A 231 5.62 3.86 -13.43
C TRP A 231 6.04 5.21 -14.02
N PRO A 232 7.33 5.46 -14.18
CA PRO A 232 7.83 6.68 -14.83
C PRO A 232 7.47 6.77 -16.30
#